data_66bf5331523910ca56b3731175a5dc83
#
_entry.id   66bf5331523910ca56b3731175a5dc83
#
_cell.length_a   1.000
_cell.length_b   1.000
_cell.length_c   1.000
_cell.angle_alpha   90.00
_cell.angle_beta   90.00
_cell.angle_gamma   90.00
#
_symmetry.space_group_name_H-M   'P 1'
#
loop_
_entity.id
_entity.type
_entity.pdbx_description
1 polymer ?
#
loop_
_entity_poly.entity_id
_entity_poly.type
_entity_poly.pdbx_seq_one_letter_code
_entity_poly.pdbx_strand_id
1 'polypeptide(L)'
;DPRVMRHWLVELPREERDHLMGPIQRIRLAPRNEGEELIELQCQTASPAARYADEPWLHLGDETVERLNRAHLEAFDEQVLAHIDQYFPDCLAGQNVAARQAWAESCRQSANAHGYSGADQVVQWANLCAGLGLDFPQAPTHQAYRQILDTAQLRPEQRLEHLALELQRQLLTDKEVTA
;
A
#
# COMPACT_ATOMS: atom_id res chain seq x y z
N ASP A 1 -10.53 -11.63 -9.15
CA ASP A 1 -9.85 -10.37 -9.47
C ASP A 1 -8.44 -10.68 -10.00
N PRO A 2 -8.08 -10.23 -11.22
CA PRO A 2 -6.77 -10.48 -11.82
C PRO A 2 -5.59 -9.97 -10.97
N ARG A 3 -5.78 -8.90 -10.19
CA ARG A 3 -4.75 -8.34 -9.31
C ARG A 3 -4.43 -9.29 -8.15
N VAL A 4 -5.45 -9.86 -7.54
CA VAL A 4 -5.31 -10.88 -6.49
C VAL A 4 -4.63 -12.13 -7.05
N MET A 5 -5.10 -12.61 -8.20
CA MET A 5 -4.53 -13.79 -8.87
C MET A 5 -3.04 -13.60 -9.22
N ARG A 6 -2.63 -12.39 -9.63
CA ARG A 6 -1.23 -12.09 -9.91
C ARG A 6 -0.37 -12.29 -8.66
N HIS A 7 -0.74 -11.68 -7.52
CA HIS A 7 0.00 -11.83 -6.28
C HIS A 7 0.11 -13.31 -5.87
N TRP A 8 -0.97 -14.03 -5.88
CA TRP A 8 -0.98 -15.43 -5.49
C TRP A 8 -0.10 -16.29 -6.40
N LEU A 9 -0.28 -16.18 -7.71
CA LEU A 9 0.41 -17.05 -8.66
C LEU A 9 1.91 -16.76 -8.77
N VAL A 10 2.34 -15.51 -8.56
CA VAL A 10 3.76 -15.13 -8.62
C VAL A 10 4.48 -15.52 -7.33
N GLU A 11 3.84 -15.27 -6.17
CA GLU A 11 4.47 -15.42 -4.85
C GLU A 11 4.39 -16.84 -4.28
N LEU A 12 3.43 -17.66 -4.72
CA LEU A 12 3.30 -19.03 -4.23
C LEU A 12 4.51 -19.89 -4.61
N PRO A 13 4.97 -20.79 -3.71
CA PRO A 13 5.85 -21.88 -4.07
C PRO A 13 5.29 -22.66 -5.25
N ARG A 14 6.20 -23.23 -6.05
CA ARG A 14 5.81 -23.90 -7.29
C ARG A 14 4.76 -24.98 -7.10
N GLU A 15 4.92 -25.82 -6.07
CA GLU A 15 3.97 -26.90 -5.80
C GLU A 15 2.58 -26.39 -5.44
N GLU A 16 2.49 -25.39 -4.59
CA GLU A 16 1.22 -24.75 -4.21
C GLU A 16 0.60 -24.03 -5.40
N ARG A 17 1.42 -23.35 -6.22
CA ARG A 17 0.96 -22.71 -7.45
C ARG A 17 0.42 -23.71 -8.47
N ASP A 18 1.13 -24.82 -8.72
CA ASP A 18 0.67 -25.87 -9.63
C ASP A 18 -0.64 -26.49 -9.12
N HIS A 19 -0.77 -26.67 -7.80
CA HIS A 19 -2.00 -27.12 -7.18
C HIS A 19 -3.16 -26.12 -7.38
N LEU A 20 -2.89 -24.82 -7.20
CA LEU A 20 -3.86 -23.75 -7.44
C LEU A 20 -4.26 -23.64 -8.92
N MET A 21 -3.32 -23.86 -9.84
CA MET A 21 -3.58 -23.86 -11.28
C MET A 21 -4.44 -25.05 -11.71
N GLY A 22 -4.37 -26.18 -10.98
CA GLY A 22 -5.16 -27.38 -11.25
C GLY A 22 -4.90 -27.92 -12.66
N PRO A 23 -5.94 -27.99 -13.54
CA PRO A 23 -5.80 -28.46 -14.91
C PRO A 23 -5.23 -27.39 -15.88
N ILE A 24 -5.03 -26.15 -15.42
CA ILE A 24 -4.55 -25.06 -16.27
C ILE A 24 -3.05 -25.22 -16.47
N GLN A 25 -2.63 -25.44 -17.70
CA GLN A 25 -1.23 -25.64 -18.03
C GLN A 25 -0.42 -24.35 -18.11
N ARG A 26 -1.07 -23.24 -18.49
CA ARG A 26 -0.38 -21.95 -18.69
C ARG A 26 -1.30 -20.78 -18.35
N ILE A 27 -0.73 -19.81 -17.63
CA ILE A 27 -1.37 -18.53 -17.33
C ILE A 27 -0.44 -17.42 -17.81
N ARG A 28 -1.00 -16.43 -18.51
CA ARG A 28 -0.31 -15.21 -18.90
C ARG A 28 -0.91 -14.03 -18.14
N LEU A 29 -0.04 -13.32 -17.45
CA LEU A 29 -0.41 -12.15 -16.67
C LEU A 29 0.05 -10.91 -17.43
N ALA A 30 -0.89 -10.06 -17.81
CA ALA A 30 -0.60 -8.81 -18.51
C ALA A 30 0.25 -7.86 -17.64
N PRO A 31 1.12 -7.03 -18.25
CA PRO A 31 1.82 -5.96 -17.53
C PRO A 31 0.83 -5.04 -16.81
N ARG A 32 1.21 -4.50 -15.65
CA ARG A 32 0.42 -3.49 -14.92
C ARG A 32 0.70 -2.08 -15.41
N ASN A 33 1.94 -1.85 -15.85
CA ASN A 33 2.43 -0.54 -16.26
C ASN A 33 3.18 -0.63 -17.60
N GLU A 34 3.33 0.50 -18.27
CA GLU A 34 4.22 0.60 -19.44
C GLU A 34 5.66 0.27 -19.03
N GLY A 35 6.27 -0.71 -19.72
CA GLY A 35 7.63 -1.16 -19.46
C GLY A 35 7.74 -2.44 -18.60
N GLU A 36 6.66 -2.91 -17.98
CA GLU A 36 6.64 -4.25 -17.38
C GLU A 36 6.56 -5.34 -18.45
N GLU A 37 7.28 -6.44 -18.23
CA GLU A 37 7.18 -7.61 -19.10
C GLU A 37 5.95 -8.46 -18.77
N LEU A 38 5.44 -9.14 -19.79
CA LEU A 38 4.41 -10.16 -19.63
C LEU A 38 4.98 -11.34 -18.82
N ILE A 39 4.30 -11.73 -17.73
CA ILE A 39 4.68 -12.90 -16.95
C ILE A 39 3.94 -14.13 -17.50
N GLU A 40 4.69 -15.15 -17.89
CA GLU A 40 4.14 -16.45 -18.26
C GLU A 40 4.47 -17.50 -17.17
N LEU A 41 3.42 -18.08 -16.62
CA LEU A 41 3.51 -19.14 -15.63
C LEU A 41 3.06 -20.45 -16.26
N GLN A 42 3.91 -21.49 -16.11
CA GLN A 42 3.62 -22.83 -16.62
C GLN A 42 3.46 -23.80 -15.45
N CYS A 43 2.37 -24.55 -15.47
CA CYS A 43 2.14 -25.66 -14.58
C CYS A 43 2.97 -26.86 -15.04
N GLN A 44 3.76 -27.43 -14.14
CA GLN A 44 4.59 -28.60 -14.45
C GLN A 44 3.95 -29.90 -13.98
N THR A 45 3.11 -29.83 -12.96
CA THR A 45 2.41 -30.96 -12.40
C THR A 45 0.90 -30.71 -12.45
N ALA A 46 0.31 -31.01 -13.60
CA ALA A 46 -1.15 -30.84 -13.75
C ALA A 46 -1.91 -31.72 -12.78
N SER A 47 -2.81 -31.13 -12.03
CA SER A 47 -3.73 -31.80 -11.14
C SER A 47 -5.16 -31.70 -11.69
N PRO A 48 -6.07 -32.64 -11.35
CA PRO A 48 -7.47 -32.51 -11.73
C PRO A 48 -8.05 -31.24 -11.12
N ALA A 49 -9.11 -30.70 -11.75
CA ALA A 49 -9.84 -29.57 -11.16
C ALA A 49 -10.30 -29.91 -9.75
N ALA A 50 -10.08 -28.97 -8.84
CA ALA A 50 -10.59 -29.12 -7.47
C ALA A 50 -12.11 -29.29 -7.52
N ARG A 51 -12.60 -30.32 -6.87
CA ARG A 51 -14.03 -30.49 -6.63
C ARG A 51 -14.35 -29.88 -5.29
N TYR A 52 -15.47 -29.17 -5.21
CA TYR A 52 -16.01 -28.74 -3.93
C TYR A 52 -16.31 -29.99 -3.10
N ALA A 53 -15.44 -30.24 -2.12
CA ALA A 53 -15.59 -31.28 -1.11
C ALA A 53 -15.87 -30.61 0.22
N ASP A 54 -16.31 -31.41 1.20
CA ASP A 54 -16.58 -30.90 2.56
C ASP A 54 -15.31 -30.44 3.29
N GLU A 55 -14.13 -30.77 2.74
CA GLU A 55 -12.83 -30.37 3.27
C GLU A 55 -12.17 -29.29 2.40
N PRO A 56 -11.44 -28.34 3.03
CA PRO A 56 -10.65 -27.34 2.30
C PRO A 56 -9.64 -28.03 1.38
N TRP A 57 -9.63 -27.66 0.11
CA TRP A 57 -8.72 -28.24 -0.89
C TRP A 57 -7.35 -27.53 -0.96
N LEU A 58 -7.25 -26.32 -0.42
CA LEU A 58 -6.03 -25.52 -0.36
C LEU A 58 -5.74 -25.13 1.08
N HIS A 59 -4.57 -25.51 1.57
CA HIS A 59 -4.03 -25.10 2.85
C HIS A 59 -2.80 -24.24 2.60
N LEU A 60 -2.83 -23.01 3.06
CA LEU A 60 -1.68 -22.11 3.04
C LEU A 60 -0.97 -22.16 4.39
N GLY A 61 0.30 -22.52 4.39
CA GLY A 61 1.14 -22.43 5.59
C GLY A 61 1.37 -20.97 6.00
N ASP A 62 1.69 -20.75 7.28
CA ASP A 62 1.91 -19.40 7.85
C ASP A 62 2.96 -18.62 7.05
N GLU A 63 4.06 -19.27 6.65
CA GLU A 63 5.12 -18.64 5.84
C GLU A 63 4.60 -18.15 4.48
N THR A 64 3.70 -18.92 3.85
CA THR A 64 3.09 -18.51 2.57
C THR A 64 2.16 -17.33 2.78
N VAL A 65 1.36 -17.34 3.83
CA VAL A 65 0.47 -16.22 4.18
C VAL A 65 1.29 -14.94 4.46
N GLU A 66 2.37 -15.04 5.22
CA GLU A 66 3.26 -13.90 5.49
C GLU A 66 3.90 -13.34 4.21
N ARG A 67 4.33 -14.22 3.29
CA ARG A 67 4.88 -13.81 2.00
C ARG A 67 3.86 -13.10 1.13
N LEU A 68 2.65 -13.64 1.03
CA LEU A 68 1.55 -13.00 0.31
C LEU A 68 1.18 -11.64 0.89
N ASN A 69 1.13 -11.53 2.22
CA ASN A 69 0.87 -10.27 2.90
C ASN A 69 1.97 -9.25 2.62
N ARG A 70 3.23 -9.68 2.67
CA ARG A 70 4.37 -8.80 2.36
C ARG A 70 4.29 -8.28 0.93
N ALA A 71 4.11 -9.16 -0.06
CA ALA A 71 3.97 -8.77 -1.46
C ALA A 71 2.78 -7.80 -1.69
N HIS A 72 1.68 -8.02 -0.96
CA HIS A 72 0.53 -7.12 -1.01
C HIS A 72 0.87 -5.73 -0.47
N LEU A 73 1.57 -5.66 0.67
CA LEU A 73 1.99 -4.40 1.28
C LEU A 73 3.01 -3.65 0.42
N GLU A 74 3.99 -4.36 -0.16
CA GLU A 74 4.96 -3.79 -1.09
C GLU A 74 4.28 -3.18 -2.32
N ALA A 75 3.33 -3.89 -2.92
CA ALA A 75 2.57 -3.38 -4.05
C ALA A 75 1.69 -2.17 -3.69
N PHE A 76 1.17 -2.11 -2.47
CA PHE A 76 0.46 -0.94 -1.97
C PHE A 76 1.41 0.24 -1.74
N ASP A 77 2.56 0.01 -1.13
CA ASP A 77 3.59 1.04 -0.91
C ASP A 77 4.07 1.63 -2.25
N GLU A 78 4.20 0.82 -3.32
CA GLU A 78 4.47 1.30 -4.68
C GLU A 78 3.37 2.25 -5.20
N GLN A 79 2.10 1.96 -4.94
CA GLN A 79 0.99 2.84 -5.32
C GLN A 79 1.02 4.17 -4.55
N VAL A 80 1.35 4.13 -3.25
CA VAL A 80 1.55 5.34 -2.44
C VAL A 80 2.69 6.18 -3.02
N LEU A 81 3.83 5.56 -3.37
CA LEU A 81 4.97 6.26 -3.97
C LEU A 81 4.62 6.91 -5.31
N ALA A 82 3.89 6.19 -6.17
CA ALA A 82 3.45 6.75 -7.46
C ALA A 82 2.51 7.96 -7.27
N HIS A 83 1.62 7.90 -6.26
CA HIS A 83 0.77 9.03 -5.90
C HIS A 83 1.61 10.23 -5.40
N ILE A 84 2.60 9.99 -4.53
CA ILE A 84 3.46 11.05 -4.01
C ILE A 84 4.31 11.67 -5.13
N ASP A 85 4.85 10.89 -6.05
CA ASP A 85 5.58 11.42 -7.21
C ASP A 85 4.72 12.35 -8.08
N GLN A 86 3.45 12.02 -8.21
CA GLN A 86 2.51 12.82 -9.00
C GLN A 86 2.15 14.16 -8.33
N TYR A 87 1.92 14.16 -7.02
CA TYR A 87 1.35 15.31 -6.31
C TYR A 87 2.38 16.08 -5.46
N PHE A 88 3.50 15.44 -5.09
CA PHE A 88 4.58 16.00 -4.26
C PHE A 88 5.95 15.65 -4.86
N PRO A 89 6.25 16.06 -6.11
CA PRO A 89 7.43 15.60 -6.84
C PRO A 89 8.77 15.89 -6.14
N ASP A 90 8.83 16.93 -5.32
CA ASP A 90 10.02 17.32 -4.59
C ASP A 90 10.24 16.54 -3.29
N CYS A 91 9.21 15.85 -2.76
CA CYS A 91 9.24 15.19 -1.46
C CYS A 91 10.34 14.11 -1.38
N LEU A 92 10.43 13.28 -2.41
CA LEU A 92 11.38 12.16 -2.49
C LEU A 92 12.41 12.32 -3.60
N ALA A 93 12.62 13.56 -4.08
CA ALA A 93 13.57 13.85 -5.14
C ALA A 93 14.99 13.46 -4.72
N GLY A 94 15.70 12.73 -5.58
CA GLY A 94 17.07 12.29 -5.34
C GLY A 94 17.24 11.13 -4.36
N GLN A 95 16.16 10.60 -3.78
CA GLN A 95 16.23 9.43 -2.92
C GLN A 95 16.34 8.14 -3.73
N ASN A 96 17.12 7.18 -3.22
CA ASN A 96 17.22 5.86 -3.83
C ASN A 96 15.98 5.01 -3.55
N VAL A 97 15.81 3.89 -4.28
CA VAL A 97 14.65 3.02 -4.19
C VAL A 97 14.39 2.53 -2.76
N ALA A 98 15.45 2.11 -2.04
CA ALA A 98 15.30 1.59 -0.68
C ALA A 98 14.80 2.67 0.30
N ALA A 99 15.31 3.90 0.19
CA ALA A 99 14.87 5.02 1.02
C ALA A 99 13.40 5.41 0.73
N ARG A 100 12.99 5.36 -0.52
CA ARG A 100 11.61 5.62 -0.93
C ARG A 100 10.66 4.55 -0.38
N GLN A 101 11.01 3.28 -0.49
CA GLN A 101 10.23 2.18 0.09
C GLN A 101 10.11 2.31 1.61
N ALA A 102 11.22 2.59 2.31
CA ALA A 102 11.22 2.82 3.75
C ALA A 102 10.34 4.00 4.15
N TRP A 103 10.29 5.06 3.33
CA TRP A 103 9.42 6.21 3.55
C TRP A 103 7.94 5.81 3.47
N ALA A 104 7.52 5.08 2.41
CA ALA A 104 6.13 4.65 2.24
C ALA A 104 5.70 3.70 3.36
N GLU A 105 6.55 2.74 3.72
CA GLU A 105 6.33 1.86 4.86
C GLU A 105 6.16 2.63 6.17
N SER A 106 7.01 3.63 6.43
CA SER A 106 6.92 4.48 7.63
C SER A 106 5.61 5.26 7.68
N CYS A 107 5.15 5.81 6.55
CA CYS A 107 3.83 6.47 6.45
C CYS A 107 2.70 5.50 6.77
N ARG A 108 2.71 4.30 6.21
CA ARG A 108 1.70 3.27 6.43
C ARG A 108 1.68 2.81 7.89
N GLN A 109 2.84 2.56 8.47
CA GLN A 109 2.95 2.18 9.89
C GLN A 109 2.45 3.28 10.81
N SER A 110 2.81 4.54 10.55
CA SER A 110 2.34 5.69 11.30
C SER A 110 0.83 5.85 11.19
N ALA A 111 0.24 5.75 9.98
CA ALA A 111 -1.21 5.76 9.78
C ALA A 111 -1.91 4.68 10.61
N ASN A 112 -1.42 3.44 10.53
CA ASN A 112 -1.97 2.30 11.26
C ASN A 112 -1.91 2.50 12.78
N ALA A 113 -0.82 3.06 13.30
CA ALA A 113 -0.68 3.37 14.72
C ALA A 113 -1.71 4.40 15.22
N HIS A 114 -2.23 5.24 14.32
CA HIS A 114 -3.29 6.21 14.62
C HIS A 114 -4.69 5.70 14.23
N GLY A 115 -4.82 4.40 13.86
CA GLY A 115 -6.10 3.75 13.57
C GLY A 115 -6.58 3.91 12.11
N TYR A 116 -5.73 4.38 11.21
CA TYR A 116 -6.02 4.54 9.79
C TYR A 116 -5.41 3.40 8.98
N SER A 117 -6.18 2.35 8.70
CA SER A 117 -5.73 1.14 7.99
C SER A 117 -6.35 0.98 6.59
N GLY A 118 -7.35 1.78 6.25
CA GLY A 118 -7.95 1.78 4.90
C GLY A 118 -6.98 2.37 3.86
N ALA A 119 -6.97 1.83 2.65
CA ALA A 119 -6.07 2.27 1.59
C ALA A 119 -6.13 3.79 1.35
N ASP A 120 -7.34 4.34 1.19
CA ASP A 120 -7.54 5.78 1.00
C ASP A 120 -7.08 6.61 2.20
N GLN A 121 -7.26 6.09 3.43
CA GLN A 121 -6.84 6.74 4.66
C GLN A 121 -5.31 6.81 4.76
N VAL A 122 -4.62 5.73 4.38
CA VAL A 122 -3.15 5.68 4.35
C VAL A 122 -2.59 6.63 3.29
N VAL A 123 -3.21 6.73 2.11
CA VAL A 123 -2.81 7.70 1.08
C VAL A 123 -2.98 9.14 1.59
N GLN A 124 -4.10 9.46 2.24
CA GLN A 124 -4.31 10.77 2.84
C GLN A 124 -3.27 11.08 3.94
N TRP A 125 -2.93 10.09 4.76
CA TRP A 125 -1.87 10.22 5.76
C TRP A 125 -0.50 10.44 5.12
N ALA A 126 -0.18 9.74 4.04
CA ALA A 126 1.05 9.95 3.28
C ALA A 126 1.15 11.36 2.70
N ASN A 127 0.04 11.96 2.25
CA ASN A 127 0.00 13.36 1.83
C ASN A 127 0.38 14.32 2.97
N LEU A 128 -0.08 14.04 4.21
CA LEU A 128 0.31 14.82 5.39
C LEU A 128 1.81 14.65 5.69
N CYS A 129 2.33 13.44 5.63
CA CYS A 129 3.76 13.17 5.79
C CYS A 129 4.62 13.84 4.70
N ALA A 130 4.12 13.90 3.47
CA ALA A 130 4.82 14.57 2.37
C ALA A 130 4.91 16.09 2.56
N GLY A 131 3.86 16.71 3.13
CA GLY A 131 3.83 18.13 3.39
C GLY A 131 4.48 18.56 4.71
N LEU A 132 4.49 17.69 5.72
CA LEU A 132 4.88 18.03 7.11
C LEU A 132 6.14 17.28 7.59
N GLY A 133 6.57 16.24 6.89
CA GLY A 133 7.68 15.38 7.28
C GLY A 133 7.24 14.09 7.98
N LEU A 134 8.16 13.12 8.04
CA LEU A 134 7.90 11.79 8.65
C LEU A 134 7.73 11.82 10.18
N ASP A 135 8.14 12.88 10.84
CA ASP A 135 7.92 13.11 12.27
C ASP A 135 6.49 13.58 12.60
N PHE A 136 5.65 13.70 11.58
CA PHE A 136 4.21 13.93 11.74
C PHE A 136 3.54 12.74 12.44
N PRO A 137 2.66 12.98 13.42
CA PRO A 137 2.23 14.27 14.01
C PRO A 137 3.04 14.67 15.26
N GLN A 138 4.18 14.03 15.54
CA GLN A 138 4.89 14.14 16.81
C GLN A 138 5.74 15.42 16.96
N ALA A 139 6.14 16.06 15.85
CA ALA A 139 6.96 17.27 15.91
C ALA A 139 6.29 18.38 16.75
N PRO A 140 7.08 19.18 17.49
CA PRO A 140 6.54 20.27 18.30
C PRO A 140 5.66 21.24 17.53
N THR A 141 5.99 21.48 16.26
CA THR A 141 5.26 22.36 15.33
C THR A 141 3.88 21.83 14.94
N HIS A 142 3.60 20.53 15.14
CA HIS A 142 2.35 19.88 14.74
C HIS A 142 1.29 19.87 15.85
N GLN A 143 1.32 20.84 16.79
CA GLN A 143 0.37 20.89 17.90
C GLN A 143 -1.08 21.00 17.43
N ALA A 144 -1.38 21.80 16.41
CA ALA A 144 -2.74 21.95 15.87
C ALA A 144 -3.27 20.63 15.33
N TYR A 145 -2.43 19.86 14.63
CA TYR A 145 -2.79 18.55 14.10
C TYR A 145 -3.08 17.53 15.20
N ARG A 146 -2.27 17.50 16.26
CA ARG A 146 -2.53 16.63 17.44
C ARG A 146 -3.88 16.95 18.07
N GLN A 147 -4.23 18.22 18.22
CA GLN A 147 -5.53 18.61 18.74
C GLN A 147 -6.70 18.08 17.90
N ILE A 148 -6.56 18.08 16.57
CA ILE A 148 -7.56 17.49 15.67
C ILE A 148 -7.63 15.96 15.89
N LEU A 149 -6.49 15.27 15.96
CA LEU A 149 -6.43 13.82 16.20
C LEU A 149 -7.05 13.42 17.54
N ASP A 150 -6.88 14.23 18.59
CA ASP A 150 -7.39 13.99 19.94
C ASP A 150 -8.89 14.36 20.08
N THR A 151 -9.51 14.93 19.05
CA THR A 151 -10.93 15.32 19.12
C THR A 151 -11.84 14.10 19.05
N ALA A 152 -12.30 13.63 20.21
CA ALA A 152 -13.10 12.41 20.35
C ALA A 152 -14.46 12.46 19.62
N GLN A 153 -15.03 13.65 19.41
CA GLN A 153 -16.33 13.84 18.76
C GLN A 153 -16.28 13.63 17.25
N LEU A 154 -15.10 13.70 16.63
CA LEU A 154 -14.93 13.50 15.19
C LEU A 154 -14.72 12.01 14.88
N ARG A 155 -15.39 11.53 13.83
CA ARG A 155 -15.11 10.23 13.25
C ARG A 155 -13.73 10.23 12.57
N PRO A 156 -13.06 9.07 12.40
CA PRO A 156 -11.74 8.99 11.77
C PRO A 156 -11.64 9.73 10.43
N GLU A 157 -12.63 9.58 9.56
CA GLU A 157 -12.68 10.23 8.25
C GLU A 157 -12.76 11.76 8.38
N GLN A 158 -13.56 12.26 9.32
CA GLN A 158 -13.67 13.69 9.57
C GLN A 158 -12.37 14.28 10.12
N ARG A 159 -11.63 13.53 10.95
CA ARG A 159 -10.31 13.97 11.42
C ARG A 159 -9.34 14.13 10.25
N LEU A 160 -9.29 13.16 9.32
CA LEU A 160 -8.44 13.25 8.13
C LEU A 160 -8.80 14.45 7.26
N GLU A 161 -10.08 14.72 7.05
CA GLU A 161 -10.54 15.92 6.34
C GLU A 161 -10.07 17.21 7.03
N HIS A 162 -10.21 17.30 8.37
CA HIS A 162 -9.75 18.45 9.13
C HIS A 162 -8.24 18.63 9.10
N LEU A 163 -7.48 17.53 9.14
CA LEU A 163 -6.01 17.55 9.00
C LEU A 163 -5.60 18.08 7.62
N ALA A 164 -6.27 17.63 6.55
CA ALA A 164 -6.01 18.10 5.19
C ALA A 164 -6.35 19.60 5.02
N LEU A 165 -7.45 20.06 5.60
CA LEU A 165 -7.81 21.49 5.61
C LEU A 165 -6.80 22.35 6.37
N GLU A 166 -6.29 21.86 7.51
CA GLU A 166 -5.26 22.57 8.27
C GLU A 166 -3.94 22.65 7.50
N LEU A 167 -3.53 21.57 6.81
CA LEU A 167 -2.37 21.60 5.91
C LEU A 167 -2.55 22.63 4.80
N GLN A 168 -3.70 22.63 4.16
CA GLN A 168 -4.01 23.60 3.10
C GLN A 168 -3.96 25.05 3.61
N ARG A 169 -4.50 25.29 4.80
CA ARG A 169 -4.47 26.62 5.45
C ARG A 169 -3.04 27.08 5.71
N GLN A 170 -2.16 26.21 6.22
CA GLN A 170 -0.76 26.55 6.46
C GLN A 170 -0.02 26.85 5.17
N LEU A 171 -0.17 26.03 4.13
CA LEU A 171 0.46 26.25 2.83
C LEU A 171 0.06 27.59 2.18
N LEU A 172 -1.18 28.04 2.38
CA LEU A 172 -1.64 29.35 1.90
C LEU A 172 -1.01 30.49 2.69
N THR A 173 -0.93 30.37 4.01
CA THR A 173 -0.33 31.38 4.88
C THR A 173 1.17 31.55 4.60
N ASP A 174 1.90 30.46 4.38
CA ASP A 174 3.34 30.50 4.06
C ASP A 174 3.63 31.18 2.70
N LYS A 175 2.74 31.03 1.74
CA LYS A 175 2.82 31.72 0.44
C LYS A 175 2.62 33.24 0.56
N GLU A 176 1.72 33.68 1.43
CA GLU A 176 1.46 35.12 1.66
C GLU A 176 2.62 35.82 2.39
N VAL A 177 3.35 35.08 3.23
CA VAL A 177 4.51 35.61 3.97
C VAL A 177 5.77 35.71 3.08
N THR A 178 5.83 34.94 1.99
CA THR A 178 7.01 34.85 1.11
C THR A 178 6.85 35.71 -0.17
N ALA A 179 5.69 36.33 -0.38
CA ALA A 179 5.37 37.21 -1.52
C ALA A 179 5.50 38.69 -1.15
#